data_b708ae35113bc9a554fcb0835fc1d9a2
#
_entry.id   b708ae35113bc9a554fcb0835fc1d9a2
#
_cell.length_a   1.000
_cell.length_b   1.000
_cell.length_c   1.000
_cell.angle_alpha   90.00
_cell.angle_beta   90.00
_cell.angle_gamma   90.00
#
_symmetry.space_group_name_H-M   'P 1'
#
loop_
_entity.id
_entity.type
_entity.pdbx_description
1 polymer ?
#
loop_
_entity_poly.entity_id
_entity_poly.type
_entity_poly.pdbx_seq_one_letter_code
_entity_poly.pdbx_strand_id
1 'polypeptide(L)'
;MDMLALILLGTSAIVPILAKIFKPGIIMNHKTMRSLFDVSYVIIAVRAVGFAYLVCYLFKVGPEFIWSDTTGGEAYNIVSTILTLMVGTSLLISLLTDFGIMDYAGILVRRFMRPLFTLPGRASLDCIASWVGSSLTGALLTSTQYKDGYYTKREACVIMTCFSTAAFSFIFILTRVCGLEAYFLPSVLTIYAAVIPCAILLPRVYPLSKQKDEYSKEQPEIREEIPQGMSKSRWALQCAVEKADEMTVKKFLVKGVQTIASVWFDVLPMVMFVAATGMIINEYTPVFKILTIPFVPLLNLMGFAEAEVAAPMLLTGFLDQFLPVAMAGAITAIDTRFFVFCMAIAQIIYLSEIGVMMIRSKLDFNLGKIFLVFLERTLLSMPIIWIMTRLLIH
;
A
#
# COMPACT_ATOMS: atom_id res chain seq x y z
N MET A 1 -21.80 -6.91 -12.27
CA MET A 1 -20.66 -6.18 -11.68
C MET A 1 -20.63 -4.74 -12.18
N ASP A 2 -20.89 -4.50 -13.45
CA ASP A 2 -20.82 -3.19 -14.12
C ASP A 2 -21.70 -2.13 -13.43
N MET A 3 -22.98 -2.47 -13.18
CA MET A 3 -23.92 -1.58 -12.48
C MET A 3 -23.45 -1.23 -11.07
N LEU A 4 -22.87 -2.19 -10.34
CA LEU A 4 -22.37 -1.96 -8.99
C LEU A 4 -21.15 -1.04 -9.01
N ALA A 5 -20.17 -1.29 -9.90
CA ALA A 5 -19.02 -0.42 -10.08
C ALA A 5 -19.44 1.00 -10.47
N LEU A 6 -20.39 1.11 -11.41
CA LEU A 6 -20.91 2.41 -11.86
C LEU A 6 -21.59 3.20 -10.72
N ILE A 7 -22.39 2.54 -9.89
CA ILE A 7 -23.04 3.17 -8.74
C ILE A 7 -21.99 3.61 -7.71
N LEU A 8 -21.03 2.75 -7.38
CA LEU A 8 -20.02 3.04 -6.34
C LEU A 8 -19.07 4.17 -6.77
N LEU A 9 -18.49 4.06 -7.97
CA LEU A 9 -17.59 5.10 -8.48
C LEU A 9 -18.35 6.40 -8.75
N GLY A 10 -19.58 6.32 -9.28
CA GLY A 10 -20.44 7.49 -9.50
C GLY A 10 -20.80 8.19 -8.19
N THR A 11 -21.19 7.45 -7.16
CA THR A 11 -21.43 7.99 -5.83
C THR A 11 -20.17 8.62 -5.25
N SER A 12 -19.03 7.96 -5.39
CA SER A 12 -17.74 8.47 -4.92
C SER A 12 -17.28 9.75 -5.65
N ALA A 13 -17.66 9.94 -6.90
CA ALA A 13 -17.35 11.14 -7.66
C ALA A 13 -18.32 12.30 -7.34
N ILE A 14 -19.63 12.00 -7.26
CA ILE A 14 -20.68 13.02 -7.17
C ILE A 14 -20.88 13.50 -5.73
N VAL A 15 -20.96 12.58 -4.75
CA VAL A 15 -21.28 12.94 -3.36
C VAL A 15 -20.28 13.90 -2.73
N PRO A 16 -18.95 13.81 -2.93
CA PRO A 16 -18.00 14.80 -2.42
C PRO A 16 -18.22 16.20 -2.98
N ILE A 17 -18.62 16.31 -4.25
CA ILE A 17 -18.96 17.60 -4.88
C ILE A 17 -20.16 18.22 -4.17
N LEU A 18 -21.22 17.43 -4.00
CA LEU A 18 -22.43 17.87 -3.30
C LEU A 18 -22.14 18.19 -1.82
N ALA A 19 -21.28 17.41 -1.17
CA ALA A 19 -20.86 17.66 0.22
C ALA A 19 -20.11 19.00 0.38
N LYS A 20 -19.32 19.40 -0.61
CA LYS A 20 -18.62 20.72 -0.61
C LYS A 20 -19.58 21.89 -0.83
N ILE A 21 -20.58 21.70 -1.70
CA ILE A 21 -21.53 22.77 -2.06
C ILE A 21 -22.58 22.95 -0.97
N PHE A 22 -23.25 21.88 -0.57
CA PHE A 22 -24.45 21.91 0.29
C PHE A 22 -24.16 21.62 1.77
N LYS A 23 -22.99 21.07 2.13
CA LYS A 23 -22.60 20.69 3.52
C LYS A 23 -23.71 19.95 4.28
N PRO A 24 -24.30 18.87 3.74
CA PRO A 24 -25.42 18.20 4.36
C PRO A 24 -25.06 17.65 5.74
N GLY A 25 -25.92 17.88 6.73
CA GLY A 25 -25.69 17.48 8.13
C GLY A 25 -25.45 15.97 8.30
N ILE A 26 -26.07 15.14 7.46
CA ILE A 26 -25.88 13.67 7.45
C ILE A 26 -24.41 13.31 7.21
N ILE A 27 -23.71 14.01 6.31
CA ILE A 27 -22.29 13.74 6.01
C ILE A 27 -21.40 14.40 7.08
N MET A 28 -21.69 15.63 7.46
CA MET A 28 -20.82 16.38 8.36
C MET A 28 -20.85 15.89 9.82
N ASN A 29 -21.99 15.36 10.27
CA ASN A 29 -22.15 14.90 11.65
C ASN A 29 -21.68 13.45 11.87
N HIS A 30 -21.54 12.64 10.82
CA HIS A 30 -21.06 11.27 10.91
C HIS A 30 -19.57 11.17 10.58
N LYS A 31 -18.74 10.77 11.56
CA LYS A 31 -17.28 10.69 11.41
C LYS A 31 -16.82 9.88 10.18
N THR A 32 -17.44 8.72 9.95
CA THR A 32 -17.13 7.85 8.81
C THR A 32 -17.55 8.48 7.48
N MET A 33 -18.76 9.02 7.37
CA MET A 33 -19.23 9.69 6.16
C MET A 33 -18.40 10.92 5.83
N ARG A 34 -18.04 11.70 6.84
CA ARG A 34 -17.18 12.85 6.67
C ARG A 34 -15.80 12.47 6.16
N SER A 35 -15.19 11.39 6.68
CA SER A 35 -13.87 10.93 6.20
C SER A 35 -13.89 10.44 4.76
N LEU A 36 -15.01 9.86 4.30
CA LEU A 36 -15.16 9.34 2.94
C LEU A 36 -15.47 10.44 1.89
N PHE A 37 -16.25 11.45 2.27
CA PHE A 37 -16.83 12.40 1.31
C PHE A 37 -16.38 13.86 1.52
N ASP A 38 -15.85 14.25 2.69
CA ASP A 38 -15.24 15.58 2.88
C ASP A 38 -13.74 15.55 2.57
N VAL A 39 -13.42 15.36 1.30
CA VAL A 39 -12.05 15.19 0.78
C VAL A 39 -11.56 16.46 0.05
N SER A 40 -10.27 16.52 -0.26
CA SER A 40 -9.68 17.65 -0.99
C SER A 40 -10.17 17.72 -2.45
N TYR A 41 -10.12 18.91 -3.04
CA TYR A 41 -10.49 19.09 -4.46
C TYR A 41 -9.68 18.21 -5.43
N VAL A 42 -8.41 17.95 -5.11
CA VAL A 42 -7.56 17.05 -5.90
C VAL A 42 -8.12 15.62 -5.91
N ILE A 43 -8.52 15.11 -4.74
CA ILE A 43 -9.13 13.77 -4.63
C ILE A 43 -10.48 13.73 -5.37
N ILE A 44 -11.27 14.80 -5.29
CA ILE A 44 -12.53 14.90 -6.04
C ILE A 44 -12.25 14.81 -7.55
N ALA A 45 -11.26 15.56 -8.05
CA ALA A 45 -10.88 15.51 -9.45
C ALA A 45 -10.42 14.12 -9.89
N VAL A 46 -9.55 13.47 -9.10
CA VAL A 46 -9.09 12.11 -9.36
C VAL A 46 -10.24 11.11 -9.43
N ARG A 47 -11.17 11.17 -8.46
CA ARG A 47 -12.35 10.29 -8.44
C ARG A 47 -13.28 10.55 -9.63
N ALA A 48 -13.47 11.83 -10.01
CA ALA A 48 -14.31 12.20 -11.15
C ALA A 48 -13.70 11.69 -12.46
N VAL A 49 -12.39 11.81 -12.65
CA VAL A 49 -11.70 11.28 -13.85
C VAL A 49 -11.72 9.75 -13.85
N GLY A 50 -11.50 9.09 -12.70
CA GLY A 50 -11.63 7.64 -12.59
C GLY A 50 -13.04 7.15 -12.95
N PHE A 51 -14.08 7.85 -12.50
CA PHE A 51 -15.45 7.55 -12.90
C PHE A 51 -15.68 7.79 -14.39
N ALA A 52 -15.15 8.88 -14.96
CA ALA A 52 -15.24 9.15 -16.38
C ALA A 52 -14.57 8.04 -17.22
N TYR A 53 -13.41 7.53 -16.81
CA TYR A 53 -12.76 6.39 -17.45
C TYR A 53 -13.64 5.13 -17.43
N LEU A 54 -14.28 4.84 -16.31
CA LEU A 54 -15.22 3.71 -16.20
C LEU A 54 -16.40 3.88 -17.17
N VAL A 55 -16.99 5.08 -17.22
CA VAL A 55 -18.11 5.38 -18.15
C VAL A 55 -17.65 5.23 -19.59
N CYS A 56 -16.49 5.79 -19.95
CA CYS A 56 -15.94 5.66 -21.31
C CYS A 56 -15.75 4.18 -21.70
N TYR A 57 -15.22 3.36 -20.79
CA TYR A 57 -15.03 1.93 -21.04
C TYR A 57 -16.35 1.17 -21.21
N LEU A 58 -17.29 1.32 -20.27
CA LEU A 58 -18.54 0.56 -20.28
C LEU A 58 -19.45 0.92 -21.46
N PHE A 59 -19.49 2.20 -21.85
CA PHE A 59 -20.35 2.68 -22.92
C PHE A 59 -19.63 2.84 -24.26
N LYS A 60 -18.31 2.54 -24.32
CA LYS A 60 -17.45 2.70 -25.51
C LYS A 60 -17.52 4.12 -26.10
N VAL A 61 -17.52 5.14 -25.23
CA VAL A 61 -17.64 6.56 -25.59
C VAL A 61 -16.30 7.27 -25.42
N GLY A 62 -15.96 8.17 -26.32
CA GLY A 62 -14.73 8.95 -26.31
C GLY A 62 -13.60 8.32 -27.13
N PRO A 63 -12.35 8.80 -26.96
CA PRO A 63 -11.21 8.30 -27.71
C PRO A 63 -10.90 6.82 -27.40
N GLU A 64 -10.53 6.05 -28.41
CA GLU A 64 -10.27 4.62 -28.29
C GLU A 64 -9.20 4.27 -27.24
N PHE A 65 -8.16 5.11 -27.15
CA PHE A 65 -7.08 4.88 -26.16
C PHE A 65 -7.56 4.90 -24.68
N ILE A 66 -8.77 5.41 -24.38
CA ILE A 66 -9.35 5.39 -23.03
C ILE A 66 -10.10 4.08 -22.77
N TRP A 67 -10.83 3.57 -23.78
CA TRP A 67 -11.73 2.44 -23.59
C TRP A 67 -11.25 1.14 -24.28
N SER A 68 -10.04 1.13 -24.84
CA SER A 68 -9.46 -0.10 -25.38
C SER A 68 -9.29 -1.17 -24.29
N ASP A 69 -9.29 -2.42 -24.70
CA ASP A 69 -9.17 -3.56 -23.77
C ASP A 69 -7.81 -3.54 -23.06
N THR A 70 -6.75 -3.03 -23.69
CA THR A 70 -5.40 -2.90 -23.11
C THR A 70 -5.24 -1.76 -22.11
N THR A 71 -6.20 -0.83 -22.01
CA THR A 71 -6.14 0.32 -21.10
C THR A 71 -7.34 0.35 -20.14
N GLY A 72 -8.48 0.90 -20.60
CA GLY A 72 -9.69 0.97 -19.78
C GLY A 72 -10.22 -0.40 -19.39
N GLY A 73 -10.09 -1.42 -20.27
CA GLY A 73 -10.49 -2.78 -19.99
C GLY A 73 -9.70 -3.43 -18.88
N GLU A 74 -8.36 -3.36 -18.94
CA GLU A 74 -7.50 -3.89 -17.87
C GLU A 74 -7.70 -3.12 -16.54
N ALA A 75 -7.83 -1.78 -16.59
CA ALA A 75 -8.14 -0.99 -15.39
C ALA A 75 -9.48 -1.41 -14.75
N TYR A 76 -10.50 -1.69 -15.57
CA TYR A 76 -11.79 -2.19 -15.11
C TYR A 76 -11.69 -3.60 -14.52
N ASN A 77 -10.90 -4.50 -15.12
CA ASN A 77 -10.66 -5.84 -14.60
C ASN A 77 -10.06 -5.80 -13.19
N ILE A 78 -9.10 -4.90 -12.96
CA ILE A 78 -8.52 -4.67 -11.63
C ILE A 78 -9.59 -4.20 -10.65
N VAL A 79 -10.36 -3.18 -11.00
CA VAL A 79 -11.45 -2.62 -10.16
C VAL A 79 -12.48 -3.69 -9.84
N SER A 80 -12.91 -4.48 -10.82
CA SER A 80 -13.88 -5.56 -10.65
C SER A 80 -13.36 -6.68 -9.73
N THR A 81 -12.10 -7.03 -9.86
CA THR A 81 -11.42 -8.03 -9.01
C THR A 81 -11.38 -7.55 -7.56
N ILE A 82 -10.95 -6.31 -7.30
CA ILE A 82 -10.90 -5.74 -5.95
C ILE A 82 -12.31 -5.67 -5.35
N LEU A 83 -13.28 -5.19 -6.12
CA LEU A 83 -14.66 -5.04 -5.67
C LEU A 83 -15.24 -6.37 -5.18
N THR A 84 -14.94 -7.47 -5.88
CA THR A 84 -15.41 -8.81 -5.52
C THR A 84 -14.69 -9.37 -4.30
N LEU A 85 -13.37 -9.26 -4.26
CA LEU A 85 -12.55 -9.92 -3.25
C LEU A 85 -12.51 -9.17 -1.92
N MET A 86 -12.73 -7.84 -1.92
CA MET A 86 -12.57 -7.01 -0.72
C MET A 86 -13.62 -7.27 0.36
N VAL A 87 -14.78 -7.79 0.02
CA VAL A 87 -15.81 -8.11 1.02
C VAL A 87 -15.31 -9.18 1.99
N GLY A 88 -14.81 -10.29 1.47
CA GLY A 88 -14.26 -11.37 2.31
C GLY A 88 -12.97 -10.99 3.03
N THR A 89 -12.05 -10.35 2.30
CA THR A 89 -10.75 -9.93 2.87
C THR A 89 -10.88 -8.86 3.93
N SER A 90 -11.79 -7.91 3.83
CA SER A 90 -12.00 -6.88 4.86
C SER A 90 -12.42 -7.46 6.20
N LEU A 91 -13.24 -8.50 6.19
CA LEU A 91 -13.61 -9.22 7.41
C LEU A 91 -12.42 -9.98 8.01
N LEU A 92 -11.64 -10.66 7.17
CA LEU A 92 -10.43 -11.35 7.61
C LEU A 92 -9.38 -10.39 8.17
N ILE A 93 -9.16 -9.24 7.54
CA ILE A 93 -8.27 -8.20 8.04
C ILE A 93 -8.72 -7.73 9.43
N SER A 94 -10.00 -7.40 9.59
CA SER A 94 -10.55 -6.98 10.89
C SER A 94 -10.38 -8.07 11.96
N LEU A 95 -10.50 -9.34 11.60
CA LEU A 95 -10.23 -10.46 12.52
C LEU A 95 -8.78 -10.47 12.99
N LEU A 96 -7.82 -10.28 12.08
CA LEU A 96 -6.40 -10.29 12.40
C LEU A 96 -5.95 -9.05 13.18
N THR A 97 -6.51 -7.88 12.88
CA THR A 97 -6.07 -6.61 13.48
C THR A 97 -6.70 -6.32 14.83
N ASP A 98 -7.94 -6.76 15.05
CA ASP A 98 -8.74 -6.30 16.18
C ASP A 98 -8.78 -7.29 17.36
N PHE A 99 -8.28 -8.51 17.18
CA PHE A 99 -8.25 -9.54 18.23
C PHE A 99 -6.89 -9.66 18.92
N GLY A 100 -6.07 -8.61 18.92
CA GLY A 100 -4.85 -8.51 19.72
C GLY A 100 -3.64 -9.28 19.20
N ILE A 101 -3.74 -10.01 18.09
CA ILE A 101 -2.61 -10.75 17.49
C ILE A 101 -1.45 -9.81 17.17
N MET A 102 -1.76 -8.61 16.67
CA MET A 102 -0.77 -7.58 16.34
C MET A 102 -0.08 -7.04 17.58
N ASP A 103 -0.83 -6.83 18.67
CA ASP A 103 -0.26 -6.34 19.93
C ASP A 103 0.68 -7.38 20.54
N TYR A 104 0.29 -8.66 20.49
CA TYR A 104 1.16 -9.76 20.91
C TYR A 104 2.48 -9.78 20.14
N ALA A 105 2.41 -9.80 18.81
CA ALA A 105 3.60 -9.84 17.96
C ALA A 105 4.45 -8.57 18.10
N GLY A 106 3.81 -7.38 18.21
CA GLY A 106 4.48 -6.10 18.40
C GLY A 106 5.33 -6.04 19.66
N ILE A 107 4.80 -6.52 20.79
CA ILE A 107 5.55 -6.57 22.06
C ILE A 107 6.75 -7.51 21.98
N LEU A 108 6.64 -8.63 21.28
CA LEU A 108 7.75 -9.58 21.12
C LEU A 108 8.89 -9.00 20.27
N VAL A 109 8.56 -8.29 19.21
CA VAL A 109 9.54 -7.71 18.25
C VAL A 109 10.17 -6.43 18.78
N ARG A 110 9.55 -5.75 19.74
CA ARG A 110 9.95 -4.44 20.29
C ARG A 110 11.45 -4.28 20.53
N ARG A 111 12.11 -5.31 21.08
CA ARG A 111 13.55 -5.27 21.43
C ARG A 111 14.49 -5.14 20.22
N PHE A 112 14.03 -5.55 19.04
CA PHE A 112 14.81 -5.52 17.81
C PHE A 112 14.68 -4.19 17.06
N MET A 113 13.70 -3.36 17.41
CA MET A 113 13.37 -2.14 16.67
C MET A 113 14.53 -1.14 16.67
N ARG A 114 15.11 -0.82 17.83
CA ARG A 114 16.21 0.16 17.92
C ARG A 114 17.51 -0.31 17.25
N PRO A 115 18.05 -1.50 17.56
CA PRO A 115 19.34 -1.93 16.99
C PRO A 115 19.28 -2.20 15.49
N LEU A 116 18.19 -2.79 14.99
CA LEU A 116 18.06 -3.14 13.57
C LEU A 116 17.53 -1.98 12.71
N PHE A 117 16.45 -1.35 13.14
CA PHE A 117 15.69 -0.42 12.31
C PHE A 117 15.84 1.06 12.71
N THR A 118 16.60 1.34 13.79
CA THR A 118 16.77 2.70 14.33
C THR A 118 15.45 3.36 14.76
N LEU A 119 14.47 2.56 15.18
CA LEU A 119 13.14 2.98 15.58
C LEU A 119 12.88 2.71 17.07
N PRO A 120 12.01 3.50 17.74
CA PRO A 120 11.61 3.21 19.10
C PRO A 120 10.83 1.88 19.17
N GLY A 121 10.84 1.21 20.31
CA GLY A 121 10.16 -0.07 20.51
C GLY A 121 8.67 -0.03 20.15
N ARG A 122 8.01 1.07 20.47
CA ARG A 122 6.60 1.33 20.14
C ARG A 122 6.29 1.20 18.65
N ALA A 123 7.22 1.58 17.77
CA ALA A 123 7.03 1.50 16.32
C ALA A 123 6.77 0.06 15.82
N SER A 124 7.08 -0.97 16.63
CA SER A 124 6.74 -2.36 16.30
C SER A 124 5.24 -2.56 16.04
N LEU A 125 4.39 -1.85 16.76
CA LEU A 125 2.93 -1.93 16.56
C LEU A 125 2.52 -1.38 15.19
N ASP A 126 3.06 -0.22 14.80
CA ASP A 126 2.77 0.41 13.50
C ASP A 126 3.29 -0.43 12.34
N CYS A 127 4.50 -1.00 12.50
CA CYS A 127 5.10 -1.86 11.48
C CYS A 127 4.27 -3.13 11.26
N ILE A 128 3.83 -3.78 12.34
CA ILE A 128 2.99 -4.98 12.26
C ILE A 128 1.59 -4.63 11.78
N ALA A 129 1.04 -3.47 12.18
CA ALA A 129 -0.24 -2.97 11.66
C ALA A 129 -0.23 -2.84 10.13
N SER A 130 0.88 -2.38 9.57
CA SER A 130 1.05 -2.31 8.12
C SER A 130 1.09 -3.69 7.47
N TRP A 131 1.83 -4.63 8.04
CA TRP A 131 2.07 -5.96 7.46
C TRP A 131 0.86 -6.89 7.52
N VAL A 132 0.07 -6.80 8.59
CA VAL A 132 -1.11 -7.65 8.81
C VAL A 132 -2.39 -6.96 8.34
N GLY A 133 -2.50 -5.66 8.55
CA GLY A 133 -3.68 -4.87 8.23
C GLY A 133 -3.67 -4.29 6.82
N SER A 134 -3.10 -3.11 6.66
CA SER A 134 -2.87 -2.47 5.35
C SER A 134 -1.79 -1.40 5.45
N SER A 135 -1.08 -1.15 4.35
CA SER A 135 -0.10 -0.08 4.20
C SER A 135 -0.67 1.29 4.61
N LEU A 136 -1.87 1.58 4.16
CA LEU A 136 -2.56 2.85 4.46
C LEU A 136 -2.91 2.98 5.95
N THR A 137 -3.38 1.91 6.60
CA THR A 137 -3.69 1.92 8.04
C THR A 137 -2.44 2.18 8.87
N GLY A 138 -1.33 1.50 8.55
CA GLY A 138 -0.06 1.73 9.22
C GLY A 138 0.44 3.17 9.03
N ALA A 139 0.37 3.71 7.82
CA ALA A 139 0.77 5.08 7.54
C ALA A 139 -0.11 6.13 8.25
N LEU A 140 -1.42 5.90 8.33
CA LEU A 140 -2.34 6.76 9.09
C LEU A 140 -2.03 6.73 10.59
N LEU A 141 -1.78 5.55 11.16
CA LEU A 141 -1.40 5.39 12.55
C LEU A 141 -0.09 6.13 12.84
N THR A 142 0.93 5.91 12.01
CA THR A 142 2.23 6.59 12.12
C THR A 142 2.09 8.11 12.00
N SER A 143 1.28 8.62 11.05
CA SER A 143 1.00 10.05 10.91
C SER A 143 0.34 10.64 12.16
N THR A 144 -0.61 9.90 12.75
CA THR A 144 -1.30 10.31 13.97
C THR A 144 -0.33 10.32 15.15
N GLN A 145 0.46 9.27 15.32
CA GLN A 145 1.45 9.18 16.40
C GLN A 145 2.56 10.22 16.26
N TYR A 146 2.99 10.58 15.05
CA TYR A 146 3.90 11.71 14.82
C TYR A 146 3.26 13.04 15.28
N LYS A 147 2.02 13.32 14.87
CA LYS A 147 1.27 14.51 15.30
C LYS A 147 1.09 14.56 16.83
N ASP A 148 1.01 13.41 17.45
CA ASP A 148 0.87 13.24 18.90
C ASP A 148 2.20 13.29 19.66
N GLY A 149 3.33 13.46 18.96
CA GLY A 149 4.65 13.64 19.57
C GLY A 149 5.32 12.33 20.00
N TYR A 150 4.83 11.19 19.55
CA TYR A 150 5.43 9.88 19.85
C TYR A 150 6.61 9.52 18.95
N TYR A 151 6.67 10.08 17.75
CA TYR A 151 7.76 9.87 16.80
C TYR A 151 8.40 11.18 16.37
N THR A 152 9.68 11.11 16.03
CA THR A 152 10.35 12.19 15.30
C THR A 152 9.95 12.15 13.82
N LYS A 153 10.23 13.23 13.08
CA LYS A 153 10.06 13.28 11.61
C LYS A 153 10.80 12.14 10.92
N ARG A 154 12.05 11.86 11.36
CA ARG A 154 12.86 10.78 10.81
C ARG A 154 12.23 9.41 11.05
N GLU A 155 11.82 9.12 12.29
CA GLU A 155 11.19 7.85 12.67
C GLU A 155 9.90 7.63 11.87
N ALA A 156 9.04 8.64 11.76
CA ALA A 156 7.82 8.54 10.96
C ALA A 156 8.10 8.29 9.47
N CYS A 157 9.10 8.98 8.87
CA CYS A 157 9.51 8.73 7.51
C CYS A 157 10.01 7.29 7.31
N VAL A 158 10.84 6.78 8.24
CA VAL A 158 11.36 5.40 8.18
C VAL A 158 10.22 4.38 8.28
N ILE A 159 9.28 4.55 9.22
CA ILE A 159 8.14 3.62 9.34
C ILE A 159 7.33 3.60 8.04
N MET A 160 6.96 4.76 7.52
CA MET A 160 6.13 4.85 6.30
C MET A 160 6.83 4.31 5.05
N THR A 161 8.15 4.53 4.89
CA THR A 161 8.88 4.12 3.68
C THR A 161 9.47 2.72 3.75
N CYS A 162 9.63 2.14 4.94
CA CYS A 162 10.31 0.85 5.09
C CYS A 162 9.38 -0.29 5.50
N PHE A 163 8.21 0.00 6.08
CA PHE A 163 7.33 -1.01 6.67
C PHE A 163 5.91 -1.03 6.10
N SER A 164 5.50 -0.05 5.30
CA SER A 164 4.13 0.03 4.75
C SER A 164 3.90 -0.94 3.58
N THR A 165 4.25 -2.21 3.74
CA THR A 165 4.05 -3.23 2.72
C THR A 165 2.59 -3.69 2.64
N ALA A 166 2.24 -4.38 1.55
CA ALA A 166 0.92 -4.94 1.36
C ALA A 166 0.61 -6.03 2.39
N ALA A 167 -0.63 -6.10 2.85
CA ALA A 167 -1.08 -7.17 3.74
C ALA A 167 -1.01 -8.55 3.06
N PHE A 168 -0.81 -9.61 3.84
CA PHE A 168 -0.75 -10.98 3.32
C PHE A 168 -1.97 -11.36 2.48
N SER A 169 -3.17 -10.99 2.94
CA SER A 169 -4.41 -11.22 2.22
C SER A 169 -4.45 -10.51 0.88
N PHE A 170 -3.87 -9.31 0.81
CA PHE A 170 -3.81 -8.54 -0.40
C PHE A 170 -2.76 -9.08 -1.37
N ILE A 171 -1.60 -9.53 -0.88
CA ILE A 171 -0.61 -10.25 -1.69
C ILE A 171 -1.26 -11.48 -2.35
N PHE A 172 -2.11 -12.23 -1.62
CA PHE A 172 -2.82 -13.37 -2.18
C PHE A 172 -3.75 -12.97 -3.34
N ILE A 173 -4.46 -11.84 -3.21
CA ILE A 173 -5.30 -11.32 -4.29
C ILE A 173 -4.45 -10.98 -5.52
N LEU A 174 -3.33 -10.31 -5.31
CA LEU A 174 -2.44 -9.89 -6.38
C LEU A 174 -1.78 -11.09 -7.10
N THR A 175 -1.47 -12.19 -6.40
CA THR A 175 -0.98 -13.41 -7.07
C THR A 175 -2.00 -13.97 -8.05
N ARG A 176 -3.30 -13.86 -7.74
CA ARG A 176 -4.37 -14.27 -8.66
C ARG A 176 -4.47 -13.38 -9.88
N VAL A 177 -4.28 -12.06 -9.71
CA VAL A 177 -4.33 -11.11 -10.84
C VAL A 177 -3.26 -11.42 -11.88
N CYS A 178 -2.06 -11.83 -11.46
CA CYS A 178 -0.99 -12.15 -12.39
C CYS A 178 -0.75 -13.66 -12.63
N GLY A 179 -1.69 -14.55 -12.21
CA GLY A 179 -1.63 -16.00 -12.46
C GLY A 179 -0.47 -16.68 -11.73
N LEU A 180 -0.18 -16.27 -10.48
CA LEU A 180 0.88 -16.83 -9.62
C LEU A 180 0.35 -17.45 -8.32
N GLU A 181 -0.90 -17.96 -8.31
CA GLU A 181 -1.54 -18.49 -7.10
C GLU A 181 -0.74 -19.63 -6.47
N ALA A 182 -0.16 -20.52 -7.30
CA ALA A 182 0.67 -21.63 -6.84
C ALA A 182 1.95 -21.15 -6.14
N TYR A 183 2.38 -19.92 -6.39
CA TYR A 183 3.60 -19.31 -5.85
C TYR A 183 3.33 -18.31 -4.73
N PHE A 184 2.15 -18.34 -4.11
CA PHE A 184 1.81 -17.40 -3.04
C PHE A 184 2.82 -17.43 -1.89
N LEU A 185 3.10 -18.61 -1.33
CA LEU A 185 4.05 -18.75 -0.24
C LEU A 185 5.49 -18.39 -0.64
N PRO A 186 6.03 -18.86 -1.78
CA PRO A 186 7.30 -18.38 -2.33
C PRO A 186 7.34 -16.85 -2.48
N SER A 187 6.26 -16.24 -2.97
CA SER A 187 6.18 -14.77 -3.13
C SER A 187 6.30 -14.05 -1.78
N VAL A 188 5.53 -14.48 -0.79
CA VAL A 188 5.58 -13.91 0.56
C VAL A 188 6.99 -13.99 1.15
N LEU A 189 7.62 -15.16 1.09
CA LEU A 189 8.99 -15.36 1.57
C LEU A 189 9.98 -14.44 0.84
N THR A 190 9.87 -14.33 -0.48
CA THR A 190 10.74 -13.49 -1.30
C THR A 190 10.56 -12.00 -0.98
N ILE A 191 9.32 -11.54 -0.88
CA ILE A 191 9.00 -10.13 -0.55
C ILE A 191 9.61 -9.76 0.80
N TYR A 192 9.38 -10.55 1.85
CA TYR A 192 9.91 -10.24 3.18
C TYR A 192 11.42 -10.43 3.28
N ALA A 193 12.01 -11.36 2.53
CA ALA A 193 13.46 -11.48 2.40
C ALA A 193 14.11 -10.22 1.81
N ALA A 194 13.41 -9.47 0.98
CA ALA A 194 13.86 -8.20 0.44
C ALA A 194 13.50 -7.00 1.34
N VAL A 195 12.29 -6.97 1.89
CA VAL A 195 11.77 -5.87 2.72
C VAL A 195 12.57 -5.68 3.99
N ILE A 196 12.94 -6.76 4.69
CA ILE A 196 13.65 -6.69 5.97
C ILE A 196 15.06 -6.08 5.81
N PRO A 197 15.93 -6.54 4.89
CA PRO A 197 17.23 -5.89 4.66
C PRO A 197 17.10 -4.43 4.21
N CYS A 198 16.13 -4.11 3.36
CA CYS A 198 15.85 -2.72 2.98
C CYS A 198 15.48 -1.87 4.21
N ALA A 199 14.65 -2.37 5.11
CA ALA A 199 14.28 -1.67 6.33
C ALA A 199 15.46 -1.48 7.30
N ILE A 200 16.50 -2.34 7.22
CA ILE A 200 17.73 -2.19 7.99
C ILE A 200 18.67 -1.16 7.34
N LEU A 201 18.81 -1.16 6.02
CA LEU A 201 19.79 -0.35 5.31
C LEU A 201 19.31 1.07 5.05
N LEU A 202 18.09 1.25 4.52
CA LEU A 202 17.55 2.55 4.10
C LEU A 202 17.57 3.64 5.18
N PRO A 203 17.25 3.36 6.46
CA PRO A 203 17.34 4.38 7.52
C PRO A 203 18.74 4.97 7.71
N ARG A 204 19.79 4.30 7.20
CA ARG A 204 21.20 4.69 7.30
C ARG A 204 21.72 5.40 6.07
N VAL A 205 20.91 5.43 4.99
CA VAL A 205 21.27 6.07 3.70
C VAL A 205 20.53 7.39 3.55
N TYR A 206 21.07 8.31 2.75
CA TYR A 206 20.36 9.52 2.35
C TYR A 206 19.14 9.11 1.48
N PRO A 207 17.97 9.72 1.60
CA PRO A 207 17.62 10.94 2.36
C PRO A 207 17.14 10.66 3.81
N LEU A 208 16.84 9.41 4.18
CA LEU A 208 16.28 9.08 5.49
C LEU A 208 17.25 9.36 6.64
N SER A 209 18.56 9.08 6.45
CA SER A 209 19.59 9.33 7.47
C SER A 209 19.81 10.81 7.79
N LYS A 210 19.43 11.71 6.87
CA LYS A 210 19.56 13.16 7.03
C LYS A 210 18.25 13.85 7.39
N GLN A 211 17.19 13.07 7.56
CA GLN A 211 15.92 13.63 8.04
C GLN A 211 16.06 14.04 9.52
N LYS A 212 15.43 15.16 9.88
CA LYS A 212 15.55 15.74 11.22
C LYS A 212 14.91 14.86 12.29
N ASP A 213 15.59 14.69 13.41
CA ASP A 213 15.06 14.02 14.62
C ASP A 213 14.31 15.06 15.50
N GLU A 214 13.26 15.64 14.94
CA GLU A 214 12.40 16.64 15.59
C GLU A 214 11.00 16.07 15.83
N TYR A 215 10.51 16.20 17.05
CA TYR A 215 9.12 15.90 17.38
C TYR A 215 8.19 17.03 16.93
N SER A 216 6.92 16.70 16.62
CA SER A 216 5.92 17.70 16.25
C SER A 216 5.44 18.55 17.43
N LYS A 217 5.54 18.03 18.65
CA LYS A 217 5.23 18.64 19.94
C LYS A 217 6.02 17.95 21.06
N GLU A 218 5.90 18.41 22.31
CA GLU A 218 6.52 17.76 23.45
C GLU A 218 6.17 16.27 23.51
N GLN A 219 7.19 15.46 23.76
CA GLN A 219 7.05 14.02 23.81
C GLN A 219 6.20 13.61 25.02
N PRO A 220 5.10 12.88 24.86
CA PRO A 220 4.30 12.37 25.96
C PRO A 220 5.09 11.36 26.79
N GLU A 221 4.78 11.22 28.07
CA GLU A 221 5.37 10.15 28.91
C GLU A 221 5.04 8.79 28.31
N ILE A 222 6.06 8.08 27.86
CA ILE A 222 5.91 6.75 27.29
C ILE A 222 6.24 5.72 28.36
N ARG A 223 5.23 5.07 28.90
CA ARG A 223 5.41 3.89 29.77
C ARG A 223 5.59 2.67 28.89
N GLU A 224 6.83 2.42 28.46
CA GLU A 224 7.19 1.21 27.70
C GLU A 224 7.57 0.02 28.62
N GLU A 225 7.46 0.16 29.93
CA GLU A 225 7.95 -0.81 30.88
C GLU A 225 7.00 -2.01 31.04
N ILE A 226 7.59 -3.19 30.99
CA ILE A 226 6.89 -4.43 31.33
C ILE A 226 6.76 -4.45 32.86
N PRO A 227 5.57 -4.74 33.42
CA PRO A 227 5.37 -4.82 34.86
C PRO A 227 6.39 -5.75 35.53
N GLN A 228 6.92 -5.31 36.71
CA GLN A 228 7.91 -6.09 37.44
C GLN A 228 7.36 -7.49 37.77
N GLY A 229 8.17 -8.52 37.50
CA GLY A 229 7.80 -9.92 37.77
C GLY A 229 7.02 -10.62 36.63
N MET A 230 6.74 -9.94 35.52
CA MET A 230 6.03 -10.54 34.40
C MET A 230 6.95 -10.84 33.20
N SER A 231 6.81 -12.03 32.60
CA SER A 231 7.55 -12.37 31.39
C SER A 231 6.97 -11.60 30.17
N LYS A 232 7.83 -11.28 29.17
CA LYS A 232 7.42 -10.55 27.94
C LYS A 232 6.25 -11.21 27.22
N SER A 233 6.29 -12.53 27.10
CA SER A 233 5.23 -13.28 26.42
C SER A 233 3.91 -13.23 27.19
N ARG A 234 3.97 -13.29 28.53
CA ARG A 234 2.77 -13.20 29.37
C ARG A 234 2.15 -11.81 29.32
N TRP A 235 2.98 -10.76 29.36
CA TRP A 235 2.52 -9.39 29.19
C TRP A 235 1.90 -9.17 27.81
N ALA A 236 2.56 -9.65 26.76
CA ALA A 236 2.05 -9.56 25.39
C ALA A 236 0.69 -10.27 25.23
N LEU A 237 0.55 -11.45 25.83
CA LEU A 237 -0.70 -12.22 25.82
C LEU A 237 -1.81 -11.47 26.58
N GLN A 238 -1.47 -10.88 27.74
CA GLN A 238 -2.44 -10.11 28.50
C GLN A 238 -2.95 -8.90 27.70
N CYS A 239 -2.07 -8.10 27.11
CA CYS A 239 -2.46 -6.98 26.24
C CYS A 239 -3.32 -7.44 25.05
N ALA A 240 -3.00 -8.59 24.44
CA ALA A 240 -3.76 -9.16 23.35
C ALA A 240 -5.17 -9.57 23.79
N VAL A 241 -5.28 -10.23 24.95
CA VAL A 241 -6.58 -10.65 25.54
C VAL A 241 -7.43 -9.43 25.91
N GLU A 242 -6.85 -8.44 26.60
CA GLU A 242 -7.55 -7.19 26.94
C GLU A 242 -8.14 -6.52 25.69
N LYS A 243 -7.37 -6.47 24.60
CA LYS A 243 -7.85 -5.90 23.33
C LYS A 243 -8.94 -6.75 22.67
N ALA A 244 -8.81 -8.08 22.75
CA ALA A 244 -9.84 -9.00 22.25
C ALA A 244 -11.15 -8.87 23.05
N ASP A 245 -11.06 -8.70 24.37
CA ASP A 245 -12.24 -8.53 25.25
C ASP A 245 -13.00 -7.21 24.97
N GLU A 246 -12.31 -6.17 24.50
CA GLU A 246 -12.95 -4.93 24.06
C GLU A 246 -13.74 -5.08 22.76
N MET A 247 -13.51 -6.18 22.00
CA MET A 247 -14.13 -6.41 20.71
C MET A 247 -15.44 -7.16 20.86
N THR A 248 -16.53 -6.55 20.45
CA THR A 248 -17.84 -7.19 20.34
C THR A 248 -18.16 -7.52 18.88
N VAL A 249 -19.02 -8.51 18.66
CA VAL A 249 -19.49 -8.87 17.29
C VAL A 249 -20.00 -7.64 16.54
N LYS A 250 -20.73 -6.75 17.23
CA LYS A 250 -21.24 -5.50 16.64
C LYS A 250 -20.10 -4.58 16.20
N LYS A 251 -19.07 -4.37 17.04
CA LYS A 251 -17.91 -3.54 16.71
C LYS A 251 -17.14 -4.13 15.53
N PHE A 252 -16.95 -5.45 15.52
CA PHE A 252 -16.29 -6.19 14.44
C PHE A 252 -17.00 -6.00 13.10
N LEU A 253 -18.32 -6.22 13.05
CA LEU A 253 -19.12 -6.02 11.84
C LEU A 253 -19.11 -4.56 11.37
N VAL A 254 -19.26 -3.61 12.29
CA VAL A 254 -19.21 -2.17 11.96
C VAL A 254 -17.86 -1.80 11.35
N LYS A 255 -16.73 -2.26 11.93
CA LYS A 255 -15.41 -2.02 11.38
C LYS A 255 -15.23 -2.68 10.01
N GLY A 256 -15.66 -3.93 9.84
CA GLY A 256 -15.64 -4.62 8.55
C GLY A 256 -16.38 -3.84 7.47
N VAL A 257 -17.61 -3.38 7.77
CA VAL A 257 -18.39 -2.54 6.84
C VAL A 257 -17.70 -1.21 6.56
N GLN A 258 -17.09 -0.56 7.57
CA GLN A 258 -16.34 0.68 7.37
C GLN A 258 -15.12 0.47 6.47
N THR A 259 -14.41 -0.65 6.63
CA THR A 259 -13.27 -1.00 5.78
C THR A 259 -13.72 -1.24 4.34
N ILE A 260 -14.81 -2.00 4.14
CA ILE A 260 -15.41 -2.22 2.81
C ILE A 260 -15.80 -0.88 2.18
N ALA A 261 -16.50 -0.02 2.93
CA ALA A 261 -16.92 1.29 2.43
C ALA A 261 -15.72 2.18 2.07
N SER A 262 -14.65 2.15 2.88
CA SER A 262 -13.41 2.89 2.56
C SER A 262 -12.80 2.40 1.25
N VAL A 263 -12.69 1.09 1.06
CA VAL A 263 -12.18 0.54 -0.20
C VAL A 263 -13.07 0.91 -1.38
N TRP A 264 -14.36 0.75 -1.26
CA TRP A 264 -15.30 0.98 -2.36
C TRP A 264 -15.39 2.46 -2.77
N PHE A 265 -15.42 3.39 -1.80
CA PHE A 265 -15.62 4.80 -2.09
C PHE A 265 -14.32 5.61 -2.17
N ASP A 266 -13.22 5.13 -1.58
CA ASP A 266 -11.95 5.85 -1.59
C ASP A 266 -10.93 5.21 -2.54
N VAL A 267 -10.71 3.89 -2.42
CA VAL A 267 -9.65 3.20 -3.15
C VAL A 267 -10.04 2.90 -4.60
N LEU A 268 -11.23 2.33 -4.87
CA LEU A 268 -11.62 1.91 -6.22
C LEU A 268 -11.57 3.03 -7.27
N PRO A 269 -12.10 4.24 -7.01
CA PRO A 269 -12.03 5.32 -7.98
C PRO A 269 -10.60 5.78 -8.25
N MET A 270 -9.75 5.75 -7.22
CA MET A 270 -8.33 6.09 -7.38
C MET A 270 -7.60 5.02 -8.18
N VAL A 271 -7.88 3.74 -7.93
CA VAL A 271 -7.30 2.63 -8.70
C VAL A 271 -7.72 2.73 -10.17
N MET A 272 -9.00 2.99 -10.46
CA MET A 272 -9.46 3.18 -11.83
C MET A 272 -8.72 4.32 -12.53
N PHE A 273 -8.55 5.47 -11.84
CA PHE A 273 -7.80 6.61 -12.37
C PHE A 273 -6.33 6.27 -12.61
N VAL A 274 -5.64 5.72 -11.60
CA VAL A 274 -4.19 5.47 -11.67
C VAL A 274 -3.89 4.37 -12.68
N ALA A 275 -4.65 3.26 -12.64
CA ALA A 275 -4.44 2.14 -13.56
C ALA A 275 -4.70 2.56 -15.02
N ALA A 276 -5.86 3.16 -15.32
CA ALA A 276 -6.16 3.59 -16.69
C ALA A 276 -5.14 4.64 -17.18
N THR A 277 -4.82 5.67 -16.37
CA THR A 277 -3.83 6.69 -16.75
C THR A 277 -2.45 6.06 -16.95
N GLY A 278 -2.02 5.18 -16.05
CA GLY A 278 -0.73 4.51 -16.14
C GLY A 278 -0.61 3.63 -17.39
N MET A 279 -1.66 2.85 -17.71
CA MET A 279 -1.72 2.02 -18.91
C MET A 279 -1.74 2.85 -20.18
N ILE A 280 -2.50 3.96 -20.21
CA ILE A 280 -2.50 4.91 -21.34
C ILE A 280 -1.09 5.48 -21.56
N ILE A 281 -0.42 5.93 -20.49
CA ILE A 281 0.95 6.47 -20.59
C ILE A 281 1.91 5.37 -21.07
N ASN A 282 1.80 4.17 -20.56
CA ASN A 282 2.66 3.05 -20.95
C ASN A 282 2.47 2.62 -22.40
N GLU A 283 1.23 2.54 -22.87
CA GLU A 283 0.89 2.06 -24.22
C GLU A 283 1.14 3.14 -25.30
N TYR A 284 0.70 4.36 -25.03
CA TYR A 284 0.65 5.43 -26.03
C TYR A 284 1.79 6.44 -25.91
N THR A 285 2.69 6.30 -24.92
CA THR A 285 3.85 7.20 -24.78
C THR A 285 5.15 6.40 -24.52
N PRO A 286 6.30 6.90 -24.97
CA PRO A 286 7.58 6.25 -24.71
C PRO A 286 8.15 6.54 -23.32
N VAL A 287 7.42 7.23 -22.44
CA VAL A 287 7.94 7.75 -21.17
C VAL A 287 8.56 6.65 -20.30
N PHE A 288 7.80 5.59 -20.01
CA PHE A 288 8.31 4.49 -19.21
C PHE A 288 9.42 3.72 -19.92
N LYS A 289 9.30 3.50 -21.23
CA LYS A 289 10.35 2.85 -22.03
C LYS A 289 11.68 3.61 -21.95
N ILE A 290 11.65 4.94 -22.07
CA ILE A 290 12.87 5.78 -21.99
C ILE A 290 13.46 5.76 -20.58
N LEU A 291 12.65 5.95 -19.57
CA LEU A 291 13.09 5.99 -18.16
C LEU A 291 13.66 4.65 -17.68
N THR A 292 13.25 3.56 -18.30
CA THR A 292 13.66 2.21 -17.88
C THR A 292 14.79 1.60 -18.72
N ILE A 293 15.30 2.33 -19.71
CA ILE A 293 16.48 1.90 -20.51
C ILE A 293 17.64 1.35 -19.63
N PRO A 294 17.99 1.98 -18.50
CA PRO A 294 19.09 1.46 -17.66
C PRO A 294 18.77 0.12 -16.98
N PHE A 295 17.50 -0.25 -16.83
CA PHE A 295 17.11 -1.51 -16.18
C PHE A 295 17.13 -2.71 -17.13
N VAL A 296 16.94 -2.49 -18.44
CA VAL A 296 16.96 -3.58 -19.43
C VAL A 296 18.29 -4.36 -19.42
N PRO A 297 19.47 -3.75 -19.54
CA PRO A 297 20.73 -4.49 -19.48
C PRO A 297 20.94 -5.18 -18.14
N LEU A 298 20.45 -4.60 -17.05
CA LEU A 298 20.53 -5.21 -15.73
C LEU A 298 19.69 -6.48 -15.64
N LEU A 299 18.44 -6.46 -16.12
CA LEU A 299 17.58 -7.63 -16.18
C LEU A 299 18.14 -8.72 -17.10
N ASN A 300 18.71 -8.34 -18.24
CA ASN A 300 19.40 -9.26 -19.15
C ASN A 300 20.61 -9.92 -18.48
N LEU A 301 21.43 -9.14 -17.74
CA LEU A 301 22.57 -9.67 -16.97
C LEU A 301 22.11 -10.67 -15.89
N MET A 302 20.94 -10.42 -15.27
CA MET A 302 20.33 -11.32 -14.31
C MET A 302 19.69 -12.56 -14.96
N GLY A 303 19.66 -12.65 -16.31
CA GLY A 303 19.21 -13.77 -17.09
C GLY A 303 17.68 -13.90 -17.14
N PHE A 304 16.95 -12.79 -17.04
CA PHE A 304 15.50 -12.77 -17.23
C PHE A 304 15.12 -12.67 -18.70
N ALA A 305 14.20 -13.51 -19.11
CA ALA A 305 13.56 -13.38 -20.42
C ALA A 305 12.61 -12.17 -20.43
N GLU A 306 12.32 -11.63 -21.62
CA GLU A 306 11.38 -10.51 -21.77
C GLU A 306 11.77 -9.24 -20.95
N ALA A 307 13.07 -8.97 -20.79
CA ALA A 307 13.59 -7.85 -19.99
C ALA A 307 13.05 -6.47 -20.45
N GLU A 308 12.81 -6.29 -21.75
CA GLU A 308 12.26 -5.05 -22.31
C GLU A 308 10.79 -4.82 -21.88
N VAL A 309 10.03 -5.91 -21.71
CA VAL A 309 8.65 -5.86 -21.24
C VAL A 309 8.61 -5.66 -19.71
N ALA A 310 9.54 -6.28 -18.99
CA ALA A 310 9.60 -6.23 -17.53
C ALA A 310 10.13 -4.89 -16.99
N ALA A 311 11.10 -4.27 -17.68
CA ALA A 311 11.75 -3.05 -17.19
C ALA A 311 10.78 -1.90 -16.88
N PRO A 312 9.80 -1.53 -17.72
CA PRO A 312 8.81 -0.49 -17.40
C PRO A 312 8.06 -0.75 -16.10
N MET A 313 7.79 -2.01 -15.77
CA MET A 313 7.05 -2.39 -14.58
C MET A 313 7.78 -2.06 -13.28
N LEU A 314 9.12 -2.01 -13.31
CA LEU A 314 9.92 -1.62 -12.15
C LEU A 314 9.73 -0.15 -11.74
N LEU A 315 9.40 0.73 -12.67
CA LEU A 315 9.15 2.15 -12.36
C LEU A 315 7.66 2.47 -12.21
N THR A 316 6.77 1.75 -12.89
CA THR A 316 5.32 1.94 -12.73
C THR A 316 4.87 1.63 -11.31
N GLY A 317 5.60 0.79 -10.57
CA GLY A 317 5.40 0.54 -9.15
C GLY A 317 5.47 1.80 -8.28
N PHE A 318 6.14 2.86 -8.73
CA PHE A 318 6.12 4.15 -8.02
C PHE A 318 4.74 4.82 -8.03
N LEU A 319 3.96 4.61 -9.08
CA LEU A 319 2.62 5.18 -9.17
C LEU A 319 1.64 4.41 -8.28
N ASP A 320 1.59 3.10 -8.47
CA ASP A 320 0.69 2.19 -7.75
C ASP A 320 1.21 0.75 -7.82
N GLN A 321 0.85 -0.08 -6.84
CA GLN A 321 1.27 -1.47 -6.79
C GLN A 321 0.49 -2.39 -7.76
N PHE A 322 -0.72 -2.02 -8.15
CA PHE A 322 -1.55 -2.83 -9.06
C PHE A 322 -1.05 -2.78 -10.49
N LEU A 323 -0.64 -1.59 -10.93
CA LEU A 323 -0.23 -1.39 -12.32
C LEU A 323 0.87 -2.37 -12.76
N PRO A 324 2.02 -2.49 -12.07
CA PRO A 324 3.04 -3.47 -12.46
C PRO A 324 2.58 -4.92 -12.33
N VAL A 325 1.70 -5.23 -11.37
CA VAL A 325 1.15 -6.59 -11.19
C VAL A 325 0.22 -6.96 -12.33
N ALA A 326 -0.66 -6.06 -12.74
CA ALA A 326 -1.54 -6.29 -13.89
C ALA A 326 -0.74 -6.47 -15.19
N MET A 327 0.26 -5.59 -15.42
CA MET A 327 1.15 -5.70 -16.57
C MET A 327 1.97 -6.99 -16.56
N ALA A 328 2.38 -7.48 -15.38
CA ALA A 328 3.15 -8.72 -15.23
C ALA A 328 2.39 -9.96 -15.74
N GLY A 329 1.07 -9.93 -15.77
CA GLY A 329 0.25 -10.98 -16.37
C GLY A 329 0.56 -11.25 -17.86
N ALA A 330 1.05 -10.25 -18.59
CA ALA A 330 1.44 -10.37 -20.00
C ALA A 330 2.81 -11.05 -20.20
N ILE A 331 3.64 -11.19 -19.18
CA ILE A 331 4.95 -11.86 -19.24
C ILE A 331 4.70 -13.38 -19.29
N THR A 332 5.27 -14.07 -20.27
CA THR A 332 5.11 -15.53 -20.42
C THR A 332 6.06 -16.32 -19.53
N ALA A 333 7.30 -15.84 -19.39
CA ALA A 333 8.32 -16.46 -18.55
C ALA A 333 7.97 -16.34 -17.07
N ILE A 334 7.74 -17.47 -16.40
CA ILE A 334 7.24 -17.55 -15.03
C ILE A 334 8.21 -16.92 -14.02
N ASP A 335 9.51 -17.11 -14.21
CA ASP A 335 10.57 -16.52 -13.34
C ASP A 335 10.61 -15.00 -13.45
N THR A 336 10.50 -14.45 -14.67
CA THR A 336 10.45 -13.01 -14.92
C THR A 336 9.16 -12.40 -14.34
N ARG A 337 8.02 -13.07 -14.55
CA ARG A 337 6.73 -12.67 -13.99
C ARG A 337 6.78 -12.63 -12.45
N PHE A 338 7.30 -13.70 -11.84
CA PHE A 338 7.46 -13.80 -10.38
C PHE A 338 8.39 -12.70 -9.83
N PHE A 339 9.51 -12.46 -10.51
CA PHE A 339 10.44 -11.41 -10.14
C PHE A 339 9.76 -10.02 -10.14
N VAL A 340 9.09 -9.66 -11.23
CA VAL A 340 8.36 -8.39 -11.36
C VAL A 340 7.28 -8.27 -10.30
N PHE A 341 6.52 -9.33 -10.07
CA PHE A 341 5.50 -9.38 -9.02
C PHE A 341 6.08 -9.09 -7.63
N CYS A 342 7.14 -9.78 -7.25
CA CYS A 342 7.79 -9.57 -5.95
C CYS A 342 8.42 -8.17 -5.84
N MET A 343 9.01 -7.65 -6.93
CA MET A 343 9.53 -6.28 -6.98
C MET A 343 8.42 -5.26 -6.76
N ALA A 344 7.30 -5.38 -7.46
CA ALA A 344 6.17 -4.46 -7.35
C ALA A 344 5.69 -4.29 -5.91
N ILE A 345 5.65 -5.37 -5.13
CA ILE A 345 5.21 -5.33 -3.73
C ILE A 345 6.34 -4.92 -2.78
N ALA A 346 7.58 -5.37 -3.02
CA ALA A 346 8.72 -5.04 -2.15
C ALA A 346 9.12 -3.56 -2.24
N GLN A 347 8.74 -2.85 -3.29
CA GLN A 347 9.01 -1.41 -3.46
C GLN A 347 8.29 -0.53 -2.43
N ILE A 348 7.13 -0.92 -1.91
CA ILE A 348 6.35 -0.31 -0.81
C ILE A 348 5.90 1.13 -1.07
N ILE A 349 6.70 1.98 -1.70
CA ILE A 349 6.46 3.41 -1.81
C ILE A 349 5.61 3.69 -3.04
N TYR A 350 4.30 3.60 -2.86
CA TYR A 350 3.33 3.93 -3.90
C TYR A 350 2.86 5.37 -3.73
N LEU A 351 2.93 6.15 -4.81
CA LEU A 351 2.52 7.56 -4.77
C LEU A 351 1.03 7.70 -4.42
N SER A 352 0.20 6.78 -4.92
CA SER A 352 -1.24 6.75 -4.67
C SER A 352 -1.63 6.65 -3.18
N GLU A 353 -0.80 5.98 -2.37
CA GLU A 353 -1.07 5.74 -0.95
C GLU A 353 -0.03 6.43 -0.05
N ILE A 354 1.15 5.84 0.07
CA ILE A 354 2.19 6.26 1.01
C ILE A 354 2.76 7.62 0.63
N GLY A 355 2.99 7.86 -0.67
CA GLY A 355 3.52 9.14 -1.15
C GLY A 355 2.61 10.32 -0.79
N VAL A 356 1.31 10.18 -1.04
CA VAL A 356 0.30 11.20 -0.69
C VAL A 356 0.21 11.40 0.82
N MET A 357 0.26 10.31 1.61
CA MET A 357 0.23 10.38 3.08
C MET A 357 1.45 11.12 3.64
N MET A 358 2.64 10.85 3.14
CA MET A 358 3.86 11.53 3.56
C MET A 358 3.82 13.03 3.25
N ILE A 359 3.39 13.40 2.05
CA ILE A 359 3.26 14.81 1.65
C ILE A 359 2.25 15.54 2.56
N ARG A 360 1.12 14.91 2.88
CA ARG A 360 0.07 15.49 3.75
C ARG A 360 0.46 15.55 5.23
N SER A 361 1.35 14.68 5.68
CA SER A 361 1.73 14.59 7.10
C SER A 361 2.71 15.67 7.56
N LYS A 362 3.12 16.61 6.70
CA LYS A 362 4.07 17.70 6.98
C LYS A 362 5.43 17.20 7.50
N LEU A 363 5.88 16.08 6.96
CA LEU A 363 7.15 15.45 7.34
C LEU A 363 8.38 16.08 6.68
N ASP A 364 8.22 17.19 5.94
CA ASP A 364 9.27 17.84 5.14
C ASP A 364 9.95 16.88 4.15
N PHE A 365 9.17 15.93 3.64
CA PHE A 365 9.62 14.90 2.70
C PHE A 365 8.93 15.13 1.35
N ASN A 366 9.65 15.76 0.42
CA ASN A 366 9.11 16.12 -0.89
C ASN A 366 9.11 14.93 -1.86
N LEU A 367 8.41 15.10 -2.98
CA LEU A 367 8.25 14.06 -4.01
C LEU A 367 9.60 13.54 -4.53
N GLY A 368 10.62 14.41 -4.68
CA GLY A 368 11.95 13.99 -5.12
C GLY A 368 12.66 13.06 -4.13
N LYS A 369 12.53 13.32 -2.82
CA LYS A 369 13.04 12.42 -1.78
C LYS A 369 12.28 11.11 -1.73
N ILE A 370 10.96 11.15 -1.89
CA ILE A 370 10.11 9.94 -1.96
C ILE A 370 10.55 9.07 -3.13
N PHE A 371 10.72 9.66 -4.32
CA PHE A 371 11.18 8.95 -5.50
C PHE A 371 12.61 8.40 -5.35
N LEU A 372 13.50 9.14 -4.71
CA LEU A 372 14.86 8.67 -4.44
C LEU A 372 14.87 7.43 -3.54
N VAL A 373 14.10 7.43 -2.43
CA VAL A 373 13.99 6.25 -1.55
C VAL A 373 13.36 5.08 -2.30
N PHE A 374 12.39 5.33 -3.18
CA PHE A 374 11.84 4.29 -4.04
C PHE A 374 12.90 3.67 -4.96
N LEU A 375 13.75 4.47 -5.60
CA LEU A 375 14.85 3.98 -6.45
C LEU A 375 15.89 3.19 -5.64
N GLU A 376 16.31 3.71 -4.49
CA GLU A 376 17.26 3.02 -3.60
C GLU A 376 16.68 1.66 -3.16
N ARG A 377 15.42 1.64 -2.81
CA ARG A 377 14.72 0.41 -2.43
C ARG A 377 14.63 -0.57 -3.60
N THR A 378 14.31 -0.09 -4.80
CA THR A 378 14.28 -0.91 -6.02
C THR A 378 15.63 -1.57 -6.25
N LEU A 379 16.72 -0.79 -6.21
CA LEU A 379 18.07 -1.30 -6.44
C LEU A 379 18.53 -2.28 -5.34
N LEU A 380 18.20 -2.04 -4.09
CA LEU A 380 18.54 -2.94 -2.97
C LEU A 380 17.72 -4.24 -2.98
N SER A 381 16.44 -4.16 -3.35
CA SER A 381 15.56 -5.34 -3.42
C SER A 381 15.89 -6.26 -4.58
N MET A 382 16.32 -5.69 -5.70
CA MET A 382 16.54 -6.39 -6.97
C MET A 382 17.46 -7.63 -6.85
N PRO A 383 18.69 -7.56 -6.29
CA PRO A 383 19.57 -8.73 -6.17
C PRO A 383 19.00 -9.78 -5.22
N ILE A 384 18.29 -9.37 -4.17
CA ILE A 384 17.71 -10.30 -3.19
C ILE A 384 16.57 -11.08 -3.83
N ILE A 385 15.67 -10.37 -4.51
CA ILE A 385 14.53 -11.00 -5.19
C ILE A 385 15.01 -11.89 -6.35
N TRP A 386 16.06 -11.47 -7.07
CA TRP A 386 16.68 -12.31 -8.09
C TRP A 386 17.20 -13.64 -7.52
N ILE A 387 17.97 -13.61 -6.45
CA ILE A 387 18.49 -14.82 -5.77
C ILE A 387 17.30 -15.72 -5.35
N MET A 388 16.29 -15.13 -4.70
CA MET A 388 15.12 -15.88 -4.24
C MET A 388 14.32 -16.48 -5.41
N THR A 389 14.19 -15.75 -6.52
CA THR A 389 13.54 -16.27 -7.74
C THR A 389 14.28 -17.50 -8.25
N ARG A 390 15.61 -17.43 -8.35
CA ARG A 390 16.44 -18.57 -8.79
C ARG A 390 16.37 -19.78 -7.83
N LEU A 391 16.16 -19.55 -6.55
CA LEU A 391 16.06 -20.63 -5.55
C LEU A 391 14.67 -21.27 -5.47
N LEU A 392 13.59 -20.54 -5.76
CA LEU A 392 12.21 -20.96 -5.49
C LEU A 392 11.41 -21.33 -6.75
N ILE A 393 11.84 -20.86 -7.92
CA ILE A 393 11.11 -21.05 -9.18
C ILE A 393 11.79 -22.06 -10.10
N HIS A 394 13.00 -22.46 -9.80
CA HIS A 394 13.76 -23.48 -10.55
C HIS A 394 13.87 -24.80 -9.85
#